data_4c419184a41a3082cd7b231d074ba68c
#
_entry.id   4c419184a41a3082cd7b231d074ba68c
#
_cell.length_a   1.000
_cell.length_b   1.000
_cell.length_c   1.000
_cell.angle_alpha   90.00
_cell.angle_beta   90.00
_cell.angle_gamma   90.00
#
_symmetry.space_group_name_H-M   'P 1'
#
loop_
_entity.id
_entity.type
_entity.pdbx_description
1 polymer ?
#
loop_
_entity_poly.entity_id
_entity_poly.type
_entity_poly.pdbx_seq_one_letter_code
_entity_poly.pdbx_strand_id
1 'polypeptide(L)'
;MTANPFVILYVEDNEFIRESFAELLATAERRIVCVADGAGARAALRDQSVNLLITDVNLPDGSGLDVASEALRQNPGLPVIVCSGHDVGDIAQSLGPTAHPLRKPFEVEELEALVERLAR
;
A
#
# COMPACT_ATOMS: atom_id res chain seq x y z
N MET A 1 5.98 -21.77 17.43
CA MET A 1 4.77 -21.36 16.73
C MET A 1 5.00 -20.03 16.04
N THR A 2 4.68 -19.97 14.78
CA THR A 2 4.84 -18.73 14.00
C THR A 2 3.59 -17.88 14.12
N ALA A 3 3.76 -16.62 14.44
CA ALA A 3 2.69 -15.65 14.32
C ALA A 3 2.33 -15.49 12.85
N ASN A 4 1.10 -15.07 12.58
CA ASN A 4 0.70 -14.73 11.23
C ASN A 4 1.58 -13.58 10.71
N PRO A 5 2.04 -13.65 9.47
CA PRO A 5 2.86 -12.56 8.93
C PRO A 5 2.05 -11.29 8.80
N PHE A 6 2.74 -10.16 8.87
CA PHE A 6 2.16 -8.87 8.57
C PHE A 6 2.08 -8.76 7.04
N VAL A 7 0.87 -8.73 6.49
CA VAL A 7 0.66 -8.76 5.04
C VAL A 7 0.55 -7.36 4.49
N ILE A 8 1.41 -7.03 3.55
CA ILE A 8 1.42 -5.74 2.86
C ILE A 8 0.96 -5.96 1.42
N LEU A 9 -0.10 -5.28 1.02
CA LEU A 9 -0.54 -5.27 -0.37
C LEU A 9 0.08 -4.05 -1.05
N TYR A 10 0.93 -4.30 -2.04
CA TYR A 10 1.66 -3.26 -2.75
C TYR A 10 1.19 -3.19 -4.20
N VAL A 11 0.55 -2.06 -4.55
CA VAL A 11 -0.03 -1.83 -5.87
C VAL A 11 0.89 -0.87 -6.64
N GLU A 12 1.57 -1.39 -7.65
CA GLU A 12 2.52 -0.64 -8.46
C GLU A 12 2.55 -1.21 -9.87
N ASP A 13 2.26 -0.40 -10.88
CA ASP A 13 2.19 -0.88 -12.26
C ASP A 13 3.56 -1.05 -12.92
N ASN A 14 4.59 -0.35 -12.45
CA ASN A 14 5.93 -0.51 -12.97
C ASN A 14 6.57 -1.78 -12.39
N GLU A 15 6.82 -2.75 -13.25
CA GLU A 15 7.33 -4.06 -12.82
C GLU A 15 8.67 -3.96 -12.11
N PHE A 16 9.58 -3.16 -12.63
CA PHE A 16 10.91 -3.01 -12.02
C PHE A 16 10.81 -2.41 -10.61
N ILE A 17 10.03 -1.36 -10.46
CA ILE A 17 9.83 -0.71 -9.16
C ILE A 17 9.13 -1.67 -8.20
N ARG A 18 8.09 -2.34 -8.67
CA ARG A 18 7.32 -3.29 -7.87
C ARG A 18 8.20 -4.40 -7.30
N GLU A 19 8.99 -5.02 -8.15
CA GLU A 19 9.86 -6.13 -7.75
C GLU A 19 10.97 -5.66 -6.83
N SER A 20 11.59 -4.53 -7.15
CA SER A 20 12.69 -3.98 -6.35
C SER A 20 12.24 -3.62 -4.94
N PHE A 21 11.12 -2.91 -4.82
CA PHE A 21 10.62 -2.48 -3.52
C PHE A 21 10.06 -3.65 -2.72
N ALA A 22 9.41 -4.61 -3.39
CA ALA A 22 8.91 -5.79 -2.71
C ALA A 22 10.04 -6.57 -2.05
N GLU A 23 11.16 -6.73 -2.76
CA GLU A 23 12.33 -7.43 -2.23
C GLU A 23 12.91 -6.70 -1.02
N LEU A 24 12.99 -5.36 -1.10
CA LEU A 24 13.53 -4.55 -0.01
C LEU A 24 12.63 -4.51 1.21
N LEU A 25 11.31 -4.58 1.02
CA LEU A 25 10.35 -4.49 2.12
C LEU A 25 10.10 -5.84 2.80
N ALA A 26 10.35 -6.94 2.11
CA ALA A 26 10.08 -8.27 2.65
C ALA A 26 11.03 -8.59 3.80
N THR A 27 10.47 -9.12 4.87
CA THR A 27 11.26 -9.59 6.03
C THR A 27 10.67 -10.92 6.51
N ALA A 28 11.28 -11.51 7.55
CA ALA A 28 10.77 -12.73 8.15
C ALA A 28 9.35 -12.55 8.70
N GLU A 29 9.00 -11.34 9.14
CA GLU A 29 7.70 -11.02 9.72
C GLU A 29 6.72 -10.38 8.74
N ARG A 30 7.16 -10.04 7.53
CA ARG A 30 6.34 -9.36 6.52
C ARG A 30 6.23 -10.17 5.25
N ARG A 31 5.01 -10.27 4.76
CA ARG A 31 4.74 -10.87 3.45
C ARG A 31 4.24 -9.78 2.51
N ILE A 32 4.88 -9.65 1.35
CA ILE A 32 4.51 -8.64 0.37
C ILE A 32 3.70 -9.31 -0.74
N VAL A 33 2.49 -8.82 -0.94
CA VAL A 33 1.63 -9.25 -2.05
C VAL A 33 1.66 -8.14 -3.07
N CYS A 34 2.23 -8.40 -4.24
CA CYS A 34 2.39 -7.42 -5.30
C CYS A 34 1.34 -7.57 -6.37
N VAL A 35 0.74 -6.46 -6.77
CA VAL A 35 -0.22 -6.43 -7.87
C VAL A 35 0.08 -5.21 -8.73
N ALA A 36 -0.37 -5.26 -9.99
CA ALA A 36 -0.04 -4.23 -10.96
C ALA A 36 -1.15 -3.19 -11.18
N ASP A 37 -2.36 -3.47 -10.71
CA ASP A 37 -3.52 -2.64 -11.03
C ASP A 37 -4.60 -2.75 -9.95
N GLY A 38 -5.68 -2.00 -10.14
CA GLY A 38 -6.80 -2.00 -9.20
C GLY A 38 -7.55 -3.32 -9.15
N ALA A 39 -7.68 -3.99 -10.28
CA ALA A 39 -8.35 -5.30 -10.32
C ALA A 39 -7.59 -6.32 -9.47
N GLY A 40 -6.25 -6.35 -9.60
CA GLY A 40 -5.41 -7.21 -8.78
C GLY A 40 -5.50 -6.88 -7.31
N ALA A 41 -5.55 -5.58 -6.98
CA ALA A 41 -5.67 -5.12 -5.60
C ALA A 41 -7.00 -5.56 -4.99
N ARG A 42 -8.09 -5.42 -5.72
CA ARG A 42 -9.42 -5.81 -5.23
C ARG A 42 -9.51 -7.32 -5.02
N ALA A 43 -8.91 -8.10 -5.93
CA ALA A 43 -8.86 -9.54 -5.77
C ALA A 43 -8.09 -9.94 -4.52
N ALA A 44 -6.93 -9.34 -4.29
CA ALA A 44 -6.12 -9.63 -3.11
C ALA A 44 -6.86 -9.27 -1.82
N LEU A 45 -7.57 -8.14 -1.82
CA LEU A 45 -8.34 -7.70 -0.64
C LEU A 45 -9.51 -8.64 -0.33
N ARG A 46 -10.08 -9.30 -1.35
CA ARG A 46 -11.13 -10.30 -1.15
C ARG A 46 -10.57 -11.62 -0.64
N ASP A 47 -9.40 -12.00 -1.15
CA ASP A 47 -8.90 -13.36 -0.97
C ASP A 47 -8.08 -13.55 0.30
N GLN A 48 -7.61 -12.48 0.90
CA GLN A 48 -6.76 -12.60 2.09
C GLN A 48 -6.84 -11.34 2.95
N SER A 49 -6.47 -11.51 4.22
CA SER A 49 -6.38 -10.39 5.15
C SER A 49 -5.13 -9.57 4.85
N VAL A 50 -5.31 -8.27 4.71
CA VAL A 50 -4.24 -7.32 4.44
C VAL A 50 -4.10 -6.40 5.64
N ASN A 51 -2.85 -6.19 6.07
CA ASN A 51 -2.54 -5.37 7.25
C ASN A 51 -2.09 -3.96 6.89
N LEU A 52 -1.65 -3.75 5.65
CA LEU A 52 -1.21 -2.45 5.16
C LEU A 52 -1.40 -2.41 3.65
N LEU A 53 -1.98 -1.34 3.15
CA LEU A 53 -2.13 -1.10 1.71
C LEU A 53 -1.18 0.02 1.29
N ILE A 54 -0.34 -0.24 0.29
CA ILE A 54 0.50 0.76 -0.35
C ILE A 54 0.05 0.87 -1.80
N THR A 55 -0.38 2.05 -2.23
CA THR A 55 -0.86 2.22 -3.59
C THR A 55 -0.47 3.56 -4.19
N ASP A 56 -0.20 3.56 -5.50
CA ASP A 56 -0.15 4.78 -6.28
C ASP A 56 -1.56 5.33 -6.46
N VAL A 57 -1.67 6.63 -6.63
CA VAL A 57 -2.95 7.27 -6.98
C VAL A 57 -3.37 6.88 -8.40
N ASN A 58 -2.42 6.90 -9.34
CA ASN A 58 -2.72 6.57 -10.73
C ASN A 58 -2.40 5.12 -11.04
N LEU A 59 -3.41 4.36 -11.40
CA LEU A 59 -3.27 2.95 -11.78
C LEU A 59 -3.71 2.78 -13.24
N PRO A 60 -3.25 1.73 -13.92
CA PRO A 60 -3.61 1.52 -15.33
C PRO A 60 -5.11 1.43 -15.58
N ASP A 61 -5.85 0.92 -14.62
CA ASP A 61 -7.29 0.68 -14.74
C ASP A 61 -8.14 1.59 -13.86
N GLY A 62 -7.56 2.68 -13.34
CA GLY A 62 -8.34 3.64 -12.57
C GLY A 62 -7.54 4.32 -11.47
N SER A 63 -8.18 4.61 -10.36
CA SER A 63 -7.59 5.35 -9.27
C SER A 63 -7.28 4.46 -8.06
N GLY A 64 -6.05 4.59 -7.54
CA GLY A 64 -5.69 3.96 -6.28
C GLY A 64 -6.50 4.47 -5.10
N LEU A 65 -7.05 5.68 -5.22
CA LEU A 65 -7.93 6.23 -4.19
C LEU A 65 -9.24 5.45 -4.09
N ASP A 66 -9.77 4.98 -5.21
CA ASP A 66 -10.98 4.16 -5.20
C ASP A 66 -10.71 2.83 -4.51
N VAL A 67 -9.57 2.22 -4.81
CA VAL A 67 -9.15 0.98 -4.16
C VAL A 67 -9.02 1.19 -2.65
N ALA A 68 -8.35 2.25 -2.24
CA ALA A 68 -8.16 2.59 -0.83
C ALA A 68 -9.48 2.84 -0.13
N SER A 69 -10.39 3.59 -0.77
CA SER A 69 -11.72 3.87 -0.19
C SER A 69 -12.52 2.60 0.02
N GLU A 70 -12.50 1.69 -0.94
CA GLU A 70 -13.19 0.41 -0.83
C GLU A 70 -12.60 -0.44 0.28
N ALA A 71 -11.27 -0.46 0.39
CA ALA A 71 -10.60 -1.20 1.45
C ALA A 71 -10.95 -0.66 2.83
N LEU A 72 -11.00 0.67 2.97
CA LEU A 72 -11.31 1.33 4.23
C LEU A 72 -12.78 1.16 4.63
N ARG A 73 -13.69 1.01 3.67
CA ARG A 73 -15.09 0.70 4.00
C ARG A 73 -15.22 -0.66 4.67
N GLN A 74 -14.39 -1.62 4.26
CA GLN A 74 -14.41 -2.96 4.83
C GLN A 74 -13.61 -3.04 6.11
N ASN A 75 -12.53 -2.25 6.21
CA ASN A 75 -11.66 -2.23 7.38
C ASN A 75 -11.25 -0.78 7.68
N PRO A 76 -12.05 -0.04 8.46
CA PRO A 76 -11.78 1.38 8.73
C PRO A 76 -10.45 1.66 9.43
N GLY A 77 -9.88 0.67 10.10
CA GLY A 77 -8.60 0.81 10.78
C GLY A 77 -7.38 0.47 9.92
N LEU A 78 -7.57 0.11 8.64
CA LEU A 78 -6.48 -0.30 7.78
C LEU A 78 -5.52 0.86 7.51
N PRO A 79 -4.22 0.72 7.83
CA PRO A 79 -3.24 1.72 7.42
C PRO A 79 -3.08 1.71 5.89
N VAL A 80 -3.03 2.89 5.29
CA VAL A 80 -2.88 3.06 3.86
C VAL A 80 -1.76 4.06 3.60
N ILE A 81 -0.83 3.71 2.72
CA ILE A 81 0.19 4.62 2.21
C ILE A 81 -0.18 4.98 0.77
N VAL A 82 -0.36 6.27 0.53
CA VAL A 82 -0.75 6.79 -0.79
C VAL A 82 0.46 7.47 -1.42
N CYS A 83 0.89 6.99 -2.57
CA CYS A 83 2.07 7.50 -3.27
C CYS A 83 1.63 8.31 -4.49
N SER A 84 2.16 9.53 -4.64
CA SER A 84 1.83 10.38 -5.78
C SER A 84 2.91 11.43 -5.99
N GLY A 85 3.07 11.85 -7.26
CA GLY A 85 3.94 12.95 -7.61
C GLY A 85 3.32 14.32 -7.39
N HIS A 86 2.04 14.36 -7.04
CA HIS A 86 1.28 15.59 -6.82
C HIS A 86 1.07 15.83 -5.32
N ASP A 87 0.19 16.75 -4.98
CA ASP A 87 -0.09 17.09 -3.60
C ASP A 87 -0.84 15.95 -2.91
N VAL A 88 -0.08 15.07 -2.25
CA VAL A 88 -0.65 13.89 -1.60
C VAL A 88 -1.28 14.19 -0.25
N GLY A 89 -0.95 15.33 0.36
CA GLY A 89 -1.49 15.69 1.66
C GLY A 89 -3.00 15.77 1.66
N ASP A 90 -3.57 16.53 0.70
CA ASP A 90 -5.01 16.69 0.57
C ASP A 90 -5.68 15.36 0.18
N ILE A 91 -5.00 14.59 -0.66
CA ILE A 91 -5.51 13.29 -1.11
C ILE A 91 -5.63 12.33 0.07
N ALA A 92 -4.56 12.22 0.86
CA ALA A 92 -4.55 11.34 2.03
C ALA A 92 -5.60 11.77 3.06
N GLN A 93 -5.74 13.09 3.25
CA GLN A 93 -6.70 13.64 4.19
C GLN A 93 -8.13 13.23 3.83
N SER A 94 -8.45 13.15 2.53
CA SER A 94 -9.79 12.76 2.07
C SER A 94 -10.11 11.31 2.40
N LEU A 95 -9.10 10.47 2.60
CA LEU A 95 -9.29 9.06 2.92
C LEU A 95 -9.46 8.80 4.42
N GLY A 96 -9.07 9.76 5.25
CA GLY A 96 -9.23 9.63 6.69
C GLY A 96 -7.91 9.48 7.45
N PRO A 97 -7.99 9.26 8.78
CA PRO A 97 -6.81 9.33 9.65
C PRO A 97 -5.79 8.20 9.50
N THR A 98 -6.17 7.10 8.86
CA THR A 98 -5.23 5.98 8.66
C THR A 98 -4.46 6.08 7.36
N ALA A 99 -4.74 7.09 6.53
CA ALA A 99 -4.03 7.29 5.27
C ALA A 99 -2.80 8.17 5.48
N HIS A 100 -1.68 7.73 4.94
CA HIS A 100 -0.39 8.41 5.07
C HIS A 100 0.13 8.75 3.69
N PRO A 101 0.43 10.03 3.42
CA PRO A 101 0.95 10.43 2.12
C PRO A 101 2.44 10.12 2.00
N LEU A 102 2.86 9.77 0.79
CA LEU A 102 4.27 9.61 0.47
C LEU A 102 4.49 10.21 -0.91
N ARG A 103 5.19 11.33 -0.95
CA ARG A 103 5.38 12.07 -2.20
C ARG A 103 6.50 11.49 -3.04
N LYS A 104 6.23 11.30 -4.33
CA LYS A 104 7.24 10.88 -5.30
C LYS A 104 8.05 12.09 -5.79
N PRO A 105 9.35 11.94 -6.07
CA PRO A 105 10.14 10.75 -5.82
C PRO A 105 10.49 10.61 -4.34
N PHE A 106 10.56 9.37 -3.85
CA PHE A 106 10.98 9.11 -2.47
C PHE A 106 12.08 8.04 -2.47
N GLU A 107 12.87 8.05 -1.39
CA GLU A 107 13.88 7.02 -1.19
C GLU A 107 13.24 5.78 -0.57
N VAL A 108 13.82 4.61 -0.84
CA VAL A 108 13.29 3.37 -0.25
C VAL A 108 13.33 3.43 1.27
N GLU A 109 14.30 4.15 1.83
CA GLU A 109 14.42 4.31 3.28
C GLU A 109 13.24 5.06 3.87
N GLU A 110 12.67 6.02 3.14
CA GLU A 110 11.47 6.75 3.59
C GLU A 110 10.27 5.82 3.66
N LEU A 111 10.09 4.99 2.63
CA LEU A 111 9.02 4.01 2.61
C LEU A 111 9.21 2.97 3.70
N GLU A 112 10.42 2.44 3.85
CA GLU A 112 10.74 1.44 4.88
C GLU A 112 10.49 1.98 6.29
N ALA A 113 10.88 3.22 6.56
CA ALA A 113 10.67 3.84 7.85
C ALA A 113 9.18 3.97 8.16
N LEU A 114 8.38 4.34 7.16
CA LEU A 114 6.93 4.48 7.33
C LEU A 114 6.28 3.12 7.55
N VAL A 115 6.68 2.11 6.78
CA VAL A 115 6.18 0.74 6.94
C VAL A 115 6.52 0.22 8.34
N GLU A 116 7.75 0.41 8.80
CA GLU A 116 8.20 -0.02 10.11
C GLU A 116 7.33 0.58 11.21
N ARG A 117 7.04 1.86 11.10
CA ARG A 117 6.19 2.56 12.06
C ARG A 117 4.75 2.01 12.07
N LEU A 118 4.20 1.74 10.89
CA LEU A 118 2.82 1.29 10.76
C LEU A 118 2.66 -0.20 11.05
N ALA A 119 3.72 -0.97 10.99
CA ALA A 119 3.68 -2.41 11.24
C ALA A 119 3.75 -2.79 12.71
N ARG A 120 3.88 -1.82 13.59
CA ARG A 120 4.00 -2.07 15.04
C ARG A 120 2.66 -2.34 15.71
#